data_18159ba7c2843213cd498c68fbeae751
#
_entry.id   18159ba7c2843213cd498c68fbeae751
#
_cell.length_a   1.000
_cell.length_b   1.000
_cell.length_c   1.000
_cell.angle_alpha   90.00
_cell.angle_beta   90.00
_cell.angle_gamma   90.00
#
_symmetry.space_group_name_H-M   'P 1'
#
loop_
_entity.id
_entity.type
_entity.pdbx_description
1 polymer ?
#
loop_
_entity_poly.entity_id
_entity_poly.type
_entity_poly.pdbx_seq_one_letter_code
_entity_poly.pdbx_strand_id
1 'polypeptide(L)'
;MKKLTSIFAVLVLVLSACTGQESKQRNGTPPMTTEEKEVYATYQAINNAMIKKDRAAMELYFDKNLTFTHMSGKKQTREEFIGEIMDGTLNYFKVDTRDFSIIVKGDTAQMKVTHTLTAKVYGINGSWTMSGKNTYKKRDGIWVRVR
;
A
#
# COMPACT_ATOMS: atom_id res chain seq x y z
N MET A 1 58.25 -15.17 -38.20
CA MET A 1 57.78 -15.49 -36.83
C MET A 1 56.84 -14.39 -36.40
N LYS A 2 55.50 -14.60 -36.55
CA LYS A 2 54.48 -13.63 -36.15
C LYS A 2 53.74 -14.17 -34.91
N LYS A 3 53.88 -13.47 -33.78
CA LYS A 3 53.21 -13.81 -32.52
C LYS A 3 51.78 -13.24 -32.56
N LEU A 4 50.81 -14.12 -32.50
CA LEU A 4 49.38 -13.80 -32.37
C LEU A 4 49.08 -13.55 -30.90
N THR A 5 48.75 -12.31 -30.55
CA THR A 5 48.31 -11.93 -29.18
C THR A 5 46.80 -12.03 -29.13
N SER A 6 46.28 -13.02 -28.41
CA SER A 6 44.85 -13.24 -28.15
C SER A 6 44.40 -12.28 -27.08
N ILE A 7 43.46 -11.39 -27.40
CA ILE A 7 42.81 -10.48 -26.44
C ILE A 7 41.57 -11.21 -25.92
N PHE A 8 41.61 -11.62 -24.63
CA PHE A 8 40.45 -12.13 -23.93
C PHE A 8 39.62 -10.91 -23.43
N ALA A 9 38.46 -10.71 -24.06
CA ALA A 9 37.47 -9.78 -23.57
C ALA A 9 36.69 -10.42 -22.40
N VAL A 10 36.93 -9.96 -21.18
CA VAL A 10 36.16 -10.34 -20.01
C VAL A 10 34.86 -9.54 -20.01
N LEU A 11 33.77 -10.22 -20.35
CA LEU A 11 32.42 -9.68 -20.24
C LEU A 11 31.96 -9.76 -18.77
N VAL A 12 32.04 -8.62 -18.03
CA VAL A 12 31.51 -8.53 -16.69
C VAL A 12 29.98 -8.36 -16.77
N LEU A 13 29.25 -9.44 -16.51
CA LEU A 13 27.82 -9.42 -16.30
C LEU A 13 27.53 -8.83 -14.93
N VAL A 14 27.10 -7.56 -14.89
CA VAL A 14 26.57 -6.94 -13.65
C VAL A 14 25.16 -7.48 -13.46
N LEU A 15 25.01 -8.49 -12.62
CA LEU A 15 23.71 -8.94 -12.10
C LEU A 15 23.22 -7.89 -11.09
N SER A 16 22.31 -7.03 -11.55
CA SER A 16 21.57 -6.12 -10.69
C SER A 16 20.57 -6.96 -9.89
N ALA A 17 20.90 -7.32 -8.66
CA ALA A 17 19.99 -7.99 -7.75
C ALA A 17 18.96 -6.96 -7.26
N CYS A 18 17.79 -6.92 -7.91
CA CYS A 18 16.59 -6.34 -7.33
C CYS A 18 16.18 -7.20 -6.14
N THR A 19 16.54 -6.77 -4.92
CA THR A 19 15.98 -7.34 -3.70
C THR A 19 14.52 -6.88 -3.57
N GLY A 20 13.62 -7.57 -4.29
CA GLY A 20 12.19 -7.49 -4.04
C GLY A 20 11.91 -8.09 -2.66
N GLN A 21 11.33 -7.31 -1.77
CA GLN A 21 10.76 -7.83 -0.54
C GLN A 21 9.60 -8.77 -0.91
N GLU A 22 9.86 -10.06 -0.91
CA GLU A 22 8.82 -11.07 -1.09
C GLU A 22 7.88 -11.02 0.12
N SER A 23 6.63 -10.60 -0.15
CA SER A 23 5.55 -10.79 0.81
C SER A 23 5.37 -12.28 1.06
N LYS A 24 5.44 -12.68 2.32
CA LYS A 24 5.36 -14.08 2.79
C LYS A 24 4.02 -14.69 2.34
N GLN A 25 4.03 -15.37 1.20
CA GLN A 25 2.87 -16.04 0.63
C GLN A 25 2.58 -17.30 1.46
N ARG A 26 1.34 -17.48 1.91
CA ARG A 26 0.90 -18.70 2.61
C ARG A 26 0.97 -19.89 1.64
N ASN A 27 1.54 -20.99 2.10
CA ASN A 27 1.56 -22.26 1.36
C ASN A 27 0.13 -22.68 0.98
N GLY A 28 -0.17 -22.78 -0.32
CA GLY A 28 -1.43 -23.29 -0.85
C GLY A 28 -2.40 -22.25 -1.43
N THR A 29 -2.09 -20.94 -1.36
CA THR A 29 -2.89 -19.90 -2.02
C THR A 29 -2.39 -19.69 -3.45
N PRO A 30 -3.27 -19.65 -4.48
CA PRO A 30 -2.87 -19.33 -5.84
C PRO A 30 -2.13 -17.98 -5.87
N PRO A 31 -1.19 -17.77 -6.81
CA PRO A 31 -0.53 -16.49 -6.97
C PRO A 31 -1.57 -15.40 -7.31
N MET A 32 -1.39 -14.21 -6.76
CA MET A 32 -2.26 -13.06 -7.07
C MET A 32 -2.27 -12.76 -8.56
N THR A 33 -3.46 -12.45 -9.10
CA THR A 33 -3.63 -11.94 -10.46
C THR A 33 -2.96 -10.57 -10.61
N THR A 34 -2.86 -10.06 -11.83
CA THR A 34 -2.31 -8.73 -12.09
C THR A 34 -3.15 -7.64 -11.41
N GLU A 35 -4.46 -7.72 -11.51
CA GLU A 35 -5.39 -6.77 -10.90
C GLU A 35 -5.35 -6.82 -9.37
N GLU A 36 -5.23 -7.99 -8.77
CA GLU A 36 -5.07 -8.14 -7.32
C GLU A 36 -3.76 -7.49 -6.83
N LYS A 37 -2.67 -7.64 -7.59
CA LYS A 37 -1.40 -6.96 -7.31
C LYS A 37 -1.53 -5.44 -7.40
N GLU A 38 -2.25 -4.92 -8.39
CA GLU A 38 -2.51 -3.49 -8.54
C GLU A 38 -3.31 -2.94 -7.34
N VAL A 39 -4.35 -3.66 -6.89
CA VAL A 39 -5.13 -3.27 -5.70
C VAL A 39 -4.26 -3.29 -4.45
N TYR A 40 -3.42 -4.31 -4.28
CA TYR A 40 -2.49 -4.38 -3.16
C TYR A 40 -1.46 -3.25 -3.19
N ALA A 41 -0.92 -2.93 -4.36
CA ALA A 41 -0.01 -1.80 -4.53
C ALA A 41 -0.68 -0.46 -4.17
N THR A 42 -1.95 -0.27 -4.54
CA THR A 42 -2.74 0.91 -4.13
C THR A 42 -2.91 0.97 -2.60
N TYR A 43 -3.22 -0.15 -1.95
CA TYR A 43 -3.29 -0.22 -0.49
C TYR A 43 -1.96 0.19 0.17
N GLN A 44 -0.84 -0.29 -0.35
CA GLN A 44 0.49 0.08 0.14
C GLN A 44 0.80 1.57 -0.11
N ALA A 45 0.43 2.10 -1.29
CA ALA A 45 0.62 3.51 -1.63
C ALA A 45 -0.16 4.43 -0.68
N ILE A 46 -1.41 4.07 -0.34
CA ILE A 46 -2.23 4.78 0.64
C ILE A 46 -1.55 4.80 2.02
N ASN A 47 -1.09 3.64 2.52
CA ASN A 47 -0.41 3.57 3.80
C ASN A 47 0.86 4.42 3.82
N ASN A 48 1.65 4.36 2.76
CA ASN A 48 2.86 5.18 2.61
C ASN A 48 2.52 6.69 2.56
N ALA A 49 1.46 7.07 1.86
CA ALA A 49 1.00 8.46 1.78
C ALA A 49 0.59 9.00 3.17
N MET A 50 -0.13 8.21 3.96
CA MET A 50 -0.50 8.56 5.33
C MET A 50 0.74 8.73 6.23
N ILE A 51 1.71 7.80 6.16
CA ILE A 51 2.95 7.86 6.95
C ILE A 51 3.80 9.06 6.56
N LYS A 52 3.93 9.34 5.26
CA LYS A 52 4.73 10.45 4.73
C LYS A 52 4.01 11.79 4.73
N LYS A 53 2.73 11.81 5.11
CA LYS A 53 1.84 12.99 5.02
C LYS A 53 1.78 13.57 3.60
N ASP A 54 1.75 12.69 2.60
CA ASP A 54 1.63 13.07 1.19
C ASP A 54 0.15 13.32 0.85
N ARG A 55 -0.27 14.59 0.96
CA ARG A 55 -1.63 15.03 0.67
C ARG A 55 -2.05 14.66 -0.75
N ALA A 56 -1.21 14.93 -1.74
CA ALA A 56 -1.55 14.71 -3.15
C ALA A 56 -1.81 13.23 -3.45
N ALA A 57 -0.99 12.33 -2.90
CA ALA A 57 -1.20 10.89 -3.03
C ALA A 57 -2.48 10.43 -2.29
N MET A 58 -2.77 10.97 -1.10
CA MET A 58 -4.02 10.65 -0.40
C MET A 58 -5.25 11.11 -1.19
N GLU A 59 -5.22 12.32 -1.77
CA GLU A 59 -6.29 12.84 -2.62
C GLU A 59 -6.47 12.04 -3.92
N LEU A 60 -5.39 11.48 -4.48
CA LEU A 60 -5.43 10.62 -5.65
C LEU A 60 -6.11 9.28 -5.36
N TYR A 61 -5.77 8.65 -4.23
CA TYR A 61 -6.22 7.28 -3.93
C TYR A 61 -7.49 7.20 -3.08
N PHE A 62 -7.94 8.30 -2.45
CA PHE A 62 -9.21 8.36 -1.73
C PHE A 62 -10.30 9.03 -2.59
N ASP A 63 -11.43 8.34 -2.75
CA ASP A 63 -12.60 8.96 -3.38
C ASP A 63 -13.03 10.24 -2.62
N LYS A 64 -13.47 11.25 -3.36
CA LYS A 64 -13.91 12.52 -2.77
C LYS A 64 -15.07 12.39 -1.77
N ASN A 65 -15.88 11.34 -1.91
CA ASN A 65 -17.01 11.06 -1.03
C ASN A 65 -16.69 9.98 0.03
N LEU A 66 -15.43 9.53 0.11
CA LEU A 66 -15.01 8.55 1.10
C LEU A 66 -15.19 9.13 2.50
N THR A 67 -15.82 8.34 3.38
CA THR A 67 -15.92 8.64 4.81
C THR A 67 -15.14 7.62 5.61
N PHE A 68 -14.54 8.09 6.68
CA PHE A 68 -13.80 7.26 7.63
C PHE A 68 -14.57 7.19 8.94
N THR A 69 -14.55 6.02 9.57
CA THR A 69 -15.11 5.85 10.92
C THR A 69 -13.96 5.50 11.84
N HIS A 70 -13.67 6.38 12.78
CA HIS A 70 -12.66 6.14 13.81
C HIS A 70 -13.17 5.10 14.82
N MET A 71 -12.27 4.45 15.58
CA MET A 71 -12.62 3.46 16.63
C MET A 71 -13.56 4.03 17.70
N SER A 72 -13.53 5.33 17.94
CA SER A 72 -14.49 6.04 18.83
C SER A 72 -15.89 6.17 18.24
N GLY A 73 -16.12 5.75 16.99
CA GLY A 73 -17.37 5.97 16.27
C GLY A 73 -17.47 7.33 15.55
N LYS A 74 -16.50 8.24 15.73
CA LYS A 74 -16.45 9.52 15.00
C LYS A 74 -16.36 9.25 13.51
N LYS A 75 -17.27 9.87 12.74
CA LYS A 75 -17.24 9.86 11.28
C LYS A 75 -16.55 11.11 10.78
N GLN A 76 -15.72 10.95 9.74
CA GLN A 76 -14.94 12.01 9.12
C GLN A 76 -15.11 11.95 7.62
N THR A 77 -15.19 13.10 6.99
CA THR A 77 -15.04 13.23 5.54
C THR A 77 -13.60 12.97 5.14
N ARG A 78 -13.33 12.78 3.85
CA ARG A 78 -11.96 12.66 3.32
C ARG A 78 -11.10 13.85 3.73
N GLU A 79 -11.63 15.08 3.59
CA GLU A 79 -10.89 16.31 3.90
C GLU A 79 -10.54 16.44 5.38
N GLU A 80 -11.48 16.13 6.27
CA GLU A 80 -11.21 16.11 7.73
C GLU A 80 -10.15 15.07 8.08
N PHE A 81 -10.23 13.86 7.52
CA PHE A 81 -9.26 12.81 7.77
C PHE A 81 -7.86 13.18 7.29
N ILE A 82 -7.74 13.69 6.05
CA ILE A 82 -6.46 14.17 5.51
C ILE A 82 -5.96 15.36 6.34
N GLY A 83 -6.82 16.29 6.72
CA GLY A 83 -6.48 17.42 7.56
C GLY A 83 -5.84 17.02 8.88
N GLU A 84 -6.45 16.05 9.61
CA GLU A 84 -5.93 15.53 10.86
C GLU A 84 -4.60 14.77 10.71
N ILE A 85 -4.34 14.18 9.52
CA ILE A 85 -3.02 13.59 9.22
C ILE A 85 -1.99 14.70 8.99
N MET A 86 -2.35 15.72 8.24
CA MET A 86 -1.43 16.82 7.89
C MET A 86 -1.01 17.63 9.11
N ASP A 87 -1.93 17.90 10.04
CA ASP A 87 -1.65 18.66 11.27
C ASP A 87 -1.03 17.80 12.38
N GLY A 88 -1.02 16.47 12.22
CA GLY A 88 -0.40 15.52 13.16
C GLY A 88 -1.32 15.06 14.29
N THR A 89 -2.59 15.40 14.27
CA THR A 89 -3.63 14.85 15.16
C THR A 89 -3.72 13.33 14.98
N LEU A 90 -3.67 12.88 13.71
CA LEU A 90 -3.45 11.50 13.31
C LEU A 90 -2.04 11.38 12.73
N ASN A 91 -1.10 10.84 13.48
CA ASN A 91 0.29 10.72 13.05
C ASN A 91 0.69 9.24 12.94
N TYR A 92 0.71 8.73 11.72
CA TYR A 92 1.01 7.32 11.41
C TYR A 92 2.51 7.12 11.26
N PHE A 93 3.05 6.06 11.88
CA PHE A 93 4.48 5.73 11.82
C PHE A 93 4.74 4.45 11.02
N LYS A 94 3.87 3.44 11.17
CA LYS A 94 4.05 2.14 10.56
C LYS A 94 2.73 1.41 10.36
N VAL A 95 2.62 0.66 9.26
CA VAL A 95 1.53 -0.29 9.01
C VAL A 95 2.14 -1.64 8.68
N ASP A 96 1.96 -2.62 9.56
CA ASP A 96 2.37 -4.00 9.36
C ASP A 96 1.16 -4.83 8.91
N THR A 97 1.13 -5.21 7.64
CA THR A 97 0.09 -6.09 7.11
C THR A 97 0.32 -7.53 7.60
N ARG A 98 -0.67 -8.08 8.31
CA ARG A 98 -0.62 -9.43 8.88
C ARG A 98 -1.21 -10.46 7.94
N ASP A 99 -2.37 -10.14 7.39
CA ASP A 99 -3.16 -11.01 6.54
C ASP A 99 -4.05 -10.20 5.62
N PHE A 100 -4.30 -10.69 4.41
CA PHE A 100 -5.24 -10.08 3.50
C PHE A 100 -5.80 -11.06 2.48
N SER A 101 -6.95 -10.72 1.92
CA SER A 101 -7.50 -11.36 0.72
C SER A 101 -8.11 -10.29 -0.17
N ILE A 102 -8.00 -10.46 -1.49
CA ILE A 102 -8.50 -9.53 -2.50
C ILE A 102 -9.41 -10.32 -3.45
N ILE A 103 -10.52 -9.73 -3.82
CA ILE A 103 -11.44 -10.25 -4.85
C ILE A 103 -11.67 -9.11 -5.82
N VAL A 104 -11.34 -9.31 -7.09
CA VAL A 104 -11.58 -8.36 -8.17
C VAL A 104 -12.74 -8.84 -9.04
N LYS A 105 -13.65 -7.94 -9.38
CA LYS A 105 -14.76 -8.15 -10.30
C LYS A 105 -14.89 -6.94 -11.22
N GLY A 106 -14.35 -7.05 -12.44
CA GLY A 106 -14.30 -5.95 -13.40
C GLY A 106 -13.52 -4.75 -12.82
N ASP A 107 -14.18 -3.61 -12.74
CA ASP A 107 -13.63 -2.35 -12.22
C ASP A 107 -13.78 -2.16 -10.70
N THR A 108 -14.24 -3.19 -9.99
CA THR A 108 -14.47 -3.15 -8.54
C THR A 108 -13.66 -4.22 -7.84
N ALA A 109 -13.02 -3.86 -6.73
CA ALA A 109 -12.30 -4.79 -5.89
C ALA A 109 -12.69 -4.65 -4.41
N GLN A 110 -12.66 -5.78 -3.70
CA GLN A 110 -12.83 -5.83 -2.25
C GLN A 110 -11.57 -6.44 -1.63
N MET A 111 -10.99 -5.76 -0.66
CA MET A 111 -9.87 -6.24 0.11
C MET A 111 -10.27 -6.37 1.58
N LYS A 112 -10.20 -7.58 2.12
CA LYS A 112 -10.18 -7.79 3.56
C LYS A 112 -8.73 -7.76 4.01
N VAL A 113 -8.45 -7.06 5.09
CA VAL A 113 -7.08 -6.93 5.58
C VAL A 113 -7.07 -6.90 7.11
N THR A 114 -6.09 -7.56 7.70
CA THR A 114 -5.69 -7.40 9.09
C THR A 114 -4.29 -6.80 9.12
N HIS A 115 -4.15 -5.67 9.81
CA HIS A 115 -2.87 -4.98 9.94
C HIS A 115 -2.69 -4.45 11.37
N THR A 116 -1.44 -4.27 11.76
CA THR A 116 -1.07 -3.56 12.98
C THR A 116 -0.62 -2.16 12.58
N LEU A 117 -1.30 -1.16 13.10
CA LEU A 117 -1.02 0.25 12.92
C LEU A 117 -0.26 0.78 14.12
N THR A 118 0.93 1.33 13.94
CA THR A 118 1.67 2.09 14.95
C THR A 118 1.53 3.58 14.66
N ALA A 119 0.99 4.32 15.59
CA ALA A 119 0.64 5.72 15.40
C ALA A 119 0.62 6.51 16.72
N LYS A 120 0.57 7.84 16.61
CA LYS A 120 0.09 8.75 17.66
C LYS A 120 -1.26 9.27 17.23
N VAL A 121 -2.31 8.93 17.97
CA VAL A 121 -3.70 9.25 17.66
C VAL A 121 -4.27 10.11 18.77
N TYR A 122 -4.66 11.35 18.49
CA TYR A 122 -5.15 12.32 19.49
C TYR A 122 -4.23 12.42 20.71
N GLY A 123 -2.92 12.46 20.47
CA GLY A 123 -1.91 12.58 21.54
C GLY A 123 -1.45 11.25 22.16
N ILE A 124 -2.12 10.14 21.88
CA ILE A 124 -1.83 8.83 22.47
C ILE A 124 -0.97 8.00 21.50
N ASN A 125 0.22 7.59 21.94
CA ASN A 125 1.06 6.64 21.21
C ASN A 125 0.56 5.21 21.43
N GLY A 126 0.51 4.42 20.36
CA GLY A 126 0.10 3.03 20.47
C GLY A 126 0.30 2.22 19.20
N SER A 127 0.02 0.93 19.35
CA SER A 127 -0.04 -0.02 18.22
C SER A 127 -1.34 -0.80 18.34
N TRP A 128 -2.15 -0.74 17.29
CA TRP A 128 -3.47 -1.37 17.26
C TRP A 128 -3.55 -2.36 16.10
N THR A 129 -3.94 -3.60 16.41
CA THR A 129 -4.24 -4.59 15.38
C THR A 129 -5.72 -4.48 15.02
N MET A 130 -5.99 -4.21 13.76
CA MET A 130 -7.33 -3.99 13.24
C MET A 130 -7.59 -4.86 12.03
N SER A 131 -8.83 -5.34 11.91
CA SER A 131 -9.32 -6.00 10.70
C SER A 131 -10.38 -5.15 10.05
N GLY A 132 -10.32 -5.03 8.74
CA GLY A 132 -11.26 -4.19 8.00
C GLY A 132 -11.51 -4.71 6.57
N LYS A 133 -12.48 -4.08 5.95
CA LYS A 133 -12.84 -4.31 4.54
C LYS A 133 -12.75 -2.99 3.80
N ASN A 134 -11.93 -2.95 2.76
CA ASN A 134 -11.79 -1.82 1.86
C ASN A 134 -12.43 -2.17 0.52
N THR A 135 -13.12 -1.21 -0.09
CA THR A 135 -13.65 -1.33 -1.45
C THR A 135 -12.94 -0.33 -2.35
N TYR A 136 -12.54 -0.80 -3.52
CA TYR A 136 -11.86 0.00 -4.53
C TYR A 136 -12.66 -0.01 -5.82
N LYS A 137 -12.57 1.09 -6.59
CA LYS A 137 -13.03 1.18 -7.97
C LYS A 137 -11.89 1.62 -8.88
N LYS A 138 -11.78 0.99 -10.06
CA LYS A 138 -10.82 1.40 -11.08
C LYS A 138 -11.41 2.58 -11.88
N ARG A 139 -10.69 3.70 -11.91
CA ARG A 139 -11.06 4.91 -12.66
C ARG A 139 -9.83 5.39 -13.40
N ASP A 140 -9.94 5.56 -14.72
CA ASP A 140 -8.83 6.01 -15.57
C ASP A 140 -7.53 5.20 -15.35
N GLY A 141 -7.67 3.87 -15.17
CA GLY A 141 -6.56 2.95 -14.94
C GLY A 141 -6.05 2.90 -13.50
N ILE A 142 -6.57 3.71 -12.58
CA ILE A 142 -6.12 3.81 -11.18
C ILE A 142 -7.19 3.21 -10.25
N TRP A 143 -6.77 2.38 -9.30
CA TRP A 143 -7.64 1.92 -8.23
C TRP A 143 -7.78 2.99 -7.16
N VAL A 144 -9.01 3.39 -6.87
CA VAL A 144 -9.36 4.43 -5.88
C VAL A 144 -10.16 3.78 -4.77
N ARG A 145 -9.81 4.02 -3.51
CA ARG A 145 -10.57 3.54 -2.35
C ARG A 145 -11.86 4.33 -2.22
N VAL A 146 -13.00 3.63 -2.23
CA VAL A 146 -14.35 4.23 -2.18
C VAL A 146 -15.10 3.89 -0.88
N ARG A 147 -14.57 2.90 -0.12
CA ARG A 147 -15.13 2.50 1.20
C ARG A 147 -14.11 1.79 2.06
#